data_f5cec5ab642a3bcd2693fbe19212cfa6
#
_entry.id   f5cec5ab642a3bcd2693fbe19212cfa6
#
_cell.length_a   1.000
_cell.length_b   1.000
_cell.length_c   1.000
_cell.angle_alpha   90.00
_cell.angle_beta   90.00
_cell.angle_gamma   90.00
#
_symmetry.space_group_name_H-M   'P 1'
#
loop_
_entity.id
_entity.type
_entity.pdbx_description
1 polymer ?
#
loop_
_entity_poly.entity_id
_entity_poly.type
_entity_poly.pdbx_seq_one_letter_code
_entity_poly.pdbx_strand_id
1 'polypeptide(L)'
;IEQLKTMGCNAYRASHNPPTPELLDACDRLGMVVIDETRRMASDEAAMAELEALVRRDRNRPSVIAWSLGNEEQAIQGTATGARIARTMKRRVNALDPTRPTMAALDQNFGDGVSRVVDILGFNYRTPQMEAYHARVPTQPILGSETGSTVSTRGEYVRDDARHIVPAYDTEHPWWASTAEEWWTIAAERPYIAGGFIWTGFDYRGEPTPFNRWPSVASYFGAMDSCGFPKDNYWYYRAICSRTGTGPAGKGRRSPSGSTPMWTGSSCS
;
A
#
# COMPACT_ATOMS: atom_id res chain seq x y z
N ILE A 1 -6.82 7.79 10.72
CA ILE A 1 -5.36 7.72 10.98
C ILE A 1 -5.09 7.21 12.40
N GLU A 2 -5.73 7.73 13.44
CA GLU A 2 -5.51 7.28 14.85
C GLU A 2 -5.73 5.77 15.04
N GLN A 3 -6.77 5.21 14.46
CA GLN A 3 -7.03 3.76 14.51
C GLN A 3 -5.93 2.94 13.80
N LEU A 4 -5.44 3.39 12.65
CA LEU A 4 -4.31 2.78 11.96
C LEU A 4 -3.03 2.86 12.81
N LYS A 5 -2.76 4.00 13.44
CA LYS A 5 -1.64 4.14 14.40
C LYS A 5 -1.79 3.18 15.59
N THR A 6 -3.01 2.99 16.09
CA THR A 6 -3.29 2.04 17.19
C THR A 6 -3.07 0.59 16.76
N MET A 7 -3.34 0.27 15.49
CA MET A 7 -3.01 -1.04 14.90
C MET A 7 -1.49 -1.24 14.76
N GLY A 8 -0.71 -0.16 14.76
CA GLY A 8 0.75 -0.18 14.64
C GLY A 8 1.28 0.29 13.29
N CYS A 9 0.40 0.79 12.41
CA CYS A 9 0.80 1.34 11.12
C CYS A 9 1.71 2.56 11.27
N ASN A 10 2.69 2.67 10.40
CA ASN A 10 3.60 3.80 10.30
C ASN A 10 3.51 4.52 8.94
N ALA A 11 2.82 3.93 7.98
CA ALA A 11 2.66 4.47 6.64
C ALA A 11 1.21 4.34 6.13
N TYR A 12 0.85 5.21 5.21
CA TYR A 12 -0.42 5.25 4.50
C TYR A 12 -0.16 5.43 3.00
N ARG A 13 -0.81 4.65 2.17
CA ARG A 13 -0.86 4.87 0.73
C ARG A 13 -2.23 5.43 0.37
N ALA A 14 -2.24 6.57 -0.32
CA ALA A 14 -3.48 7.25 -0.71
C ALA A 14 -4.07 6.62 -1.98
N SER A 15 -4.51 5.37 -1.88
CA SER A 15 -5.07 4.64 -3.02
C SER A 15 -6.58 4.94 -3.20
N HIS A 16 -7.07 5.21 -4.41
CA HIS A 16 -6.27 5.50 -5.61
C HIS A 16 -6.62 6.92 -6.06
N ASN A 17 -6.50 7.86 -5.17
CA ASN A 17 -6.87 9.26 -5.40
C ASN A 17 -6.04 10.17 -4.50
N PRO A 18 -5.84 11.43 -4.90
CA PRO A 18 -5.28 12.43 -4.01
C PRO A 18 -6.03 12.46 -2.66
N PRO A 19 -5.32 12.40 -1.53
CA PRO A 19 -5.95 12.46 -0.21
C PRO A 19 -6.52 13.85 0.06
N THR A 20 -7.45 13.94 1.00
CA THR A 20 -7.92 15.26 1.46
C THR A 20 -6.84 15.97 2.27
N PRO A 21 -6.80 17.31 2.28
CA PRO A 21 -5.85 18.05 3.11
C PRO A 21 -5.92 17.68 4.60
N GLU A 22 -7.12 17.41 5.13
CA GLU A 22 -7.34 17.03 6.52
C GLU A 22 -6.73 15.67 6.86
N LEU A 23 -6.69 14.73 5.89
CA LEU A 23 -6.01 13.45 6.06
C LEU A 23 -4.50 13.68 6.18
N LEU A 24 -3.91 14.52 5.33
CA LEU A 24 -2.50 14.87 5.39
C LEU A 24 -2.17 15.65 6.67
N ASP A 25 -3.03 16.58 7.12
CA ASP A 25 -2.87 17.25 8.42
C ASP A 25 -2.81 16.25 9.59
N ALA A 26 -3.64 15.22 9.55
CA ALA A 26 -3.60 14.15 10.54
C ALA A 26 -2.33 13.30 10.43
N CYS A 27 -1.88 12.99 9.22
CA CYS A 27 -0.64 12.25 9.00
C CYS A 27 0.59 13.04 9.47
N ASP A 28 0.67 14.33 9.14
CA ASP A 28 1.73 15.25 9.59
C ASP A 28 1.80 15.31 11.12
N ARG A 29 0.65 15.48 11.77
CA ARG A 29 0.55 15.59 13.22
C ARG A 29 0.86 14.30 13.97
N LEU A 30 0.41 13.17 13.43
CA LEU A 30 0.51 11.86 14.09
C LEU A 30 1.75 11.05 13.67
N GLY A 31 2.57 11.57 12.76
CA GLY A 31 3.76 10.88 12.28
C GLY A 31 3.45 9.63 11.46
N MET A 32 2.50 9.72 10.52
CA MET A 32 2.20 8.70 9.53
C MET A 32 2.82 9.13 8.20
N VAL A 33 3.79 8.39 7.66
CA VAL A 33 4.33 8.72 6.33
C VAL A 33 3.34 8.35 5.23
N VAL A 34 3.37 9.09 4.13
CA VAL A 34 2.36 8.96 3.07
C VAL A 34 3.03 8.75 1.71
N ILE A 35 2.52 7.78 0.97
CA ILE A 35 2.69 7.72 -0.49
C ILE A 35 1.47 8.41 -1.09
N ASP A 36 1.69 9.55 -1.72
CA ASP A 36 0.63 10.34 -2.31
C ASP A 36 0.43 9.96 -3.78
N GLU A 37 -0.80 9.62 -4.16
CA GLU A 37 -1.10 8.98 -5.43
C GLU A 37 -2.02 9.81 -6.31
N THR A 38 -1.64 9.99 -7.58
CA THR A 38 -2.54 10.52 -8.61
C THR A 38 -3.49 9.44 -9.11
N ARG A 39 -4.71 9.85 -9.52
CA ARG A 39 -5.73 8.89 -9.96
C ARG A 39 -5.37 8.16 -11.26
N ARG A 40 -4.70 8.82 -12.19
CA ARG A 40 -4.48 8.30 -13.54
C ARG A 40 -3.02 8.33 -13.97
N MET A 41 -2.54 7.24 -14.52
CA MET A 41 -1.25 7.21 -15.23
C MET A 41 -1.48 7.61 -16.69
N ALA A 42 -1.52 8.90 -16.94
CA ALA A 42 -1.71 9.46 -18.27
C ALA A 42 -0.91 10.75 -18.48
N SER A 43 -0.65 11.13 -19.72
CA SER A 43 0.14 12.31 -20.05
C SER A 43 -0.61 13.29 -20.97
N ASP A 44 -1.92 13.16 -21.05
CA ASP A 44 -2.78 14.20 -21.63
C ASP A 44 -2.80 15.45 -20.74
N GLU A 45 -3.27 16.57 -21.30
CA GLU A 45 -3.25 17.86 -20.62
C GLU A 45 -4.01 17.83 -19.27
N ALA A 46 -5.17 17.19 -19.23
CA ALA A 46 -5.97 17.12 -18.00
C ALA A 46 -5.28 16.31 -16.91
N ALA A 47 -4.76 15.11 -17.24
CA ALA A 47 -4.04 14.28 -16.28
C ALA A 47 -2.75 14.96 -15.77
N MET A 48 -2.05 15.67 -16.64
CA MET A 48 -0.86 16.40 -16.24
C MET A 48 -1.20 17.60 -15.34
N ALA A 49 -2.31 18.28 -15.58
CA ALA A 49 -2.79 19.36 -14.72
C ALA A 49 -3.20 18.83 -13.32
N GLU A 50 -3.89 17.69 -13.26
CA GLU A 50 -4.23 17.01 -11.99
C GLU A 50 -2.96 16.64 -11.20
N LEU A 51 -1.97 16.04 -11.85
CA LEU A 51 -0.69 15.68 -11.23
C LEU A 51 0.05 16.92 -10.70
N GLU A 52 0.09 17.99 -11.48
CA GLU A 52 0.71 19.24 -11.03
C GLU A 52 -0.01 19.85 -9.84
N ALA A 53 -1.34 19.85 -9.87
CA ALA A 53 -2.14 20.36 -8.76
C ALA A 53 -1.87 19.57 -7.47
N LEU A 54 -1.80 18.23 -7.56
CA LEU A 54 -1.44 17.36 -6.45
C LEU A 54 -0.08 17.73 -5.87
N VAL A 55 0.97 17.69 -6.70
CA VAL A 55 2.35 17.96 -6.22
C VAL A 55 2.49 19.38 -5.66
N ARG A 56 1.90 20.38 -6.31
CA ARG A 56 1.95 21.78 -5.80
C ARG A 56 1.24 21.93 -4.47
N ARG A 57 0.11 21.26 -4.28
CA ARG A 57 -0.66 21.29 -3.03
C ARG A 57 0.13 20.65 -1.88
N ASP A 58 0.75 19.49 -2.13
CA ASP A 58 1.19 18.59 -1.06
C ASP A 58 2.73 18.51 -0.87
N ARG A 59 3.54 19.11 -1.75
CA ARG A 59 5.01 19.07 -1.65
C ARG A 59 5.60 19.66 -0.37
N ASN A 60 4.85 20.44 0.38
CA ASN A 60 5.28 20.99 1.66
C ASN A 60 4.79 20.16 2.87
N ARG A 61 4.15 19.00 2.62
CA ARG A 61 3.71 18.09 3.67
C ARG A 61 4.87 17.22 4.13
N PRO A 62 5.28 17.27 5.40
CA PRO A 62 6.39 16.45 5.90
C PRO A 62 6.08 14.95 5.90
N SER A 63 4.80 14.56 5.96
CA SER A 63 4.38 13.16 5.88
C SER A 63 4.57 12.56 4.49
N VAL A 64 4.46 13.33 3.41
CA VAL A 64 4.59 12.80 2.04
C VAL A 64 6.05 12.43 1.76
N ILE A 65 6.30 11.15 1.45
CA ILE A 65 7.65 10.62 1.21
C ILE A 65 7.90 10.17 -0.23
N ALA A 66 6.84 9.93 -1.00
CA ALA A 66 6.94 9.54 -2.41
C ALA A 66 5.68 9.94 -3.18
N TRP A 67 5.84 10.11 -4.49
CA TRP A 67 4.77 10.41 -5.43
C TRP A 67 4.44 9.16 -6.25
N SER A 68 3.25 8.61 -6.11
CA SER A 68 2.78 7.48 -6.91
C SER A 68 2.15 7.98 -8.22
N LEU A 69 2.69 7.49 -9.33
CA LEU A 69 2.25 7.89 -10.68
C LEU A 69 1.02 7.12 -11.17
N GLY A 70 0.57 6.11 -10.43
CA GLY A 70 -0.63 5.35 -10.74
C GLY A 70 -0.58 3.91 -10.25
N ASN A 71 -1.70 3.21 -10.46
CA ASN A 71 -1.96 1.87 -9.99
C ASN A 71 -2.50 0.98 -11.11
N GLU A 72 -1.87 -0.19 -11.32
CA GLU A 72 -2.38 -1.31 -12.15
C GLU A 72 -2.92 -0.92 -13.52
N GLU A 73 -2.24 -0.04 -14.23
CA GLU A 73 -2.62 0.32 -15.60
C GLU A 73 -2.26 -0.81 -16.56
N GLN A 74 -2.95 -1.94 -16.45
CA GLN A 74 -2.63 -3.22 -17.09
C GLN A 74 -2.43 -3.12 -18.60
N ALA A 75 -3.19 -2.24 -19.26
CA ALA A 75 -3.08 -2.02 -20.70
C ALA A 75 -1.75 -1.40 -21.14
N ILE A 76 -1.07 -0.68 -20.26
CA ILE A 76 0.11 0.11 -20.61
C ILE A 76 1.33 -0.16 -19.73
N GLN A 77 1.18 -0.65 -18.51
CA GLN A 77 2.26 -0.70 -17.52
C GLN A 77 3.50 -1.47 -17.99
N GLY A 78 3.36 -2.53 -18.78
CA GLY A 78 4.46 -3.31 -19.38
C GLY A 78 4.98 -2.79 -20.72
N THR A 79 4.39 -1.73 -21.28
CA THR A 79 4.64 -1.31 -22.66
C THR A 79 5.61 -0.14 -22.77
N ALA A 80 6.17 0.05 -23.97
CA ALA A 80 6.97 1.24 -24.30
C ALA A 80 6.13 2.54 -24.19
N THR A 81 4.83 2.47 -24.44
CA THR A 81 3.90 3.61 -24.27
C THR A 81 3.77 3.98 -22.81
N GLY A 82 3.52 3.02 -21.90
CA GLY A 82 3.49 3.26 -20.48
C GLY A 82 4.81 3.83 -19.95
N ALA A 83 5.94 3.31 -20.41
CA ALA A 83 7.24 3.89 -20.07
C ALA A 83 7.41 5.35 -20.53
N ARG A 84 6.87 5.74 -21.69
CA ARG A 84 6.91 7.15 -22.16
C ARG A 84 6.01 8.04 -21.29
N ILE A 85 4.81 7.58 -20.99
CA ILE A 85 3.86 8.28 -20.10
C ILE A 85 4.52 8.48 -18.73
N ALA A 86 4.99 7.42 -18.10
CA ALA A 86 5.64 7.49 -16.78
C ALA A 86 6.86 8.43 -16.77
N ARG A 87 7.68 8.43 -17.82
CA ARG A 87 8.81 9.40 -17.93
C ARG A 87 8.32 10.84 -18.03
N THR A 88 7.23 11.10 -18.73
CA THR A 88 6.66 12.44 -18.84
C THR A 88 6.15 12.92 -17.49
N MET A 89 5.38 12.07 -16.79
CA MET A 89 4.90 12.35 -15.43
C MET A 89 6.07 12.54 -14.46
N LYS A 90 7.03 11.62 -14.41
CA LYS A 90 8.23 11.71 -13.55
C LYS A 90 9.00 13.01 -13.77
N ARG A 91 9.25 13.42 -15.02
CA ARG A 91 9.91 14.70 -15.32
C ARG A 91 9.15 15.88 -14.76
N ARG A 92 7.80 15.84 -14.84
CA ARG A 92 6.98 16.94 -14.30
C ARG A 92 7.02 16.95 -12.77
N VAL A 93 6.91 15.79 -12.12
CA VAL A 93 7.07 15.68 -10.65
C VAL A 93 8.43 16.22 -10.23
N ASN A 94 9.51 15.76 -10.83
CA ASN A 94 10.88 16.19 -10.48
C ASN A 94 11.11 17.70 -10.71
N ALA A 95 10.45 18.30 -11.69
CA ALA A 95 10.52 19.75 -11.91
C ALA A 95 9.79 20.56 -10.82
N LEU A 96 8.79 19.97 -10.15
CA LEU A 96 8.00 20.61 -9.09
C LEU A 96 8.53 20.28 -7.68
N ASP A 97 9.04 19.07 -7.51
CA ASP A 97 9.61 18.53 -6.28
C ASP A 97 10.75 17.55 -6.60
N PRO A 98 12.00 18.01 -6.62
CA PRO A 98 13.16 17.14 -6.85
C PRO A 98 13.59 16.36 -5.60
N THR A 99 12.91 16.53 -4.47
CA THR A 99 13.34 15.99 -3.17
C THR A 99 12.77 14.61 -2.87
N ARG A 100 11.69 14.22 -3.53
CA ARG A 100 10.99 12.96 -3.28
C ARG A 100 11.02 12.05 -4.50
N PRO A 101 11.18 10.72 -4.30
CA PRO A 101 11.14 9.74 -5.38
C PRO A 101 9.73 9.57 -5.95
N THR A 102 9.69 9.08 -7.19
CA THR A 102 8.46 8.61 -7.83
C THR A 102 8.31 7.11 -7.70
N MET A 103 7.08 6.63 -7.60
CA MET A 103 6.76 5.20 -7.64
C MET A 103 5.57 4.90 -8.55
N ALA A 104 5.33 3.63 -8.78
CA ALA A 104 4.08 3.10 -9.33
C ALA A 104 3.77 1.75 -8.69
N ALA A 105 2.51 1.45 -8.49
CA ALA A 105 2.03 0.19 -7.99
C ALA A 105 1.62 -0.71 -9.16
N LEU A 106 2.28 -1.84 -9.32
CA LEU A 106 2.08 -2.75 -10.45
C LEU A 106 1.71 -4.15 -9.97
N ASP A 107 0.86 -4.85 -10.72
CA ASP A 107 0.46 -6.23 -10.48
C ASP A 107 1.17 -7.24 -11.40
N GLN A 108 1.89 -6.74 -12.42
CA GLN A 108 2.59 -7.55 -13.43
C GLN A 108 3.64 -6.75 -14.20
N ASN A 109 4.35 -7.41 -15.14
CA ASN A 109 5.34 -6.80 -16.02
C ASN A 109 6.53 -6.16 -15.29
N PHE A 110 6.96 -6.77 -14.20
CA PHE A 110 8.11 -6.31 -13.42
C PHE A 110 9.42 -6.44 -14.22
N GLY A 111 10.10 -5.31 -14.43
CA GLY A 111 11.30 -5.21 -15.25
C GLY A 111 11.07 -4.67 -16.65
N ASP A 112 9.83 -4.34 -17.02
CA ASP A 112 9.46 -3.76 -18.30
C ASP A 112 8.59 -2.50 -18.14
N GLY A 113 8.45 -1.73 -19.20
CA GLY A 113 7.55 -0.58 -19.22
C GLY A 113 7.81 0.42 -18.10
N VAL A 114 6.79 0.64 -17.28
CA VAL A 114 6.77 1.61 -16.18
C VAL A 114 7.78 1.28 -15.09
N SER A 115 7.97 0.00 -14.76
CA SER A 115 8.89 -0.45 -13.71
C SER A 115 10.33 0.02 -13.92
N ARG A 116 10.75 0.20 -15.18
CA ARG A 116 12.09 0.72 -15.55
C ARG A 116 12.22 2.23 -15.39
N VAL A 117 11.15 2.93 -15.10
CA VAL A 117 11.12 4.40 -15.09
C VAL A 117 11.05 4.97 -13.68
N VAL A 118 10.24 4.36 -12.84
CA VAL A 118 10.02 4.83 -11.47
C VAL A 118 11.24 4.57 -10.58
N ASP A 119 11.39 5.38 -9.53
CA ASP A 119 12.49 5.23 -8.58
C ASP A 119 12.24 4.08 -7.60
N ILE A 120 11.00 3.91 -7.15
CA ILE A 120 10.55 2.84 -6.26
C ILE A 120 9.53 1.99 -7.02
N LEU A 121 9.64 0.68 -6.93
CA LEU A 121 8.66 -0.23 -7.52
C LEU A 121 7.75 -0.82 -6.44
N GLY A 122 6.44 -0.56 -6.57
CA GLY A 122 5.40 -1.18 -5.78
C GLY A 122 4.91 -2.48 -6.42
N PHE A 123 4.81 -3.52 -5.60
CA PHE A 123 4.25 -4.81 -5.98
C PHE A 123 2.86 -4.96 -5.37
N ASN A 124 1.84 -5.07 -6.22
CA ASN A 124 0.51 -5.45 -5.78
C ASN A 124 0.42 -6.98 -5.77
N TYR A 125 0.27 -7.57 -4.58
CA TYR A 125 0.07 -9.00 -4.30
C TYR A 125 1.15 -9.99 -4.74
N ARG A 126 2.06 -9.62 -5.62
CA ARG A 126 3.07 -10.52 -6.21
C ARG A 126 4.32 -10.66 -5.34
N THR A 127 4.15 -10.70 -4.03
CA THR A 127 5.26 -10.78 -3.05
C THR A 127 6.27 -11.90 -3.38
N PRO A 128 5.87 -13.12 -3.82
CA PRO A 128 6.83 -14.16 -4.19
C PRO A 128 7.73 -13.79 -5.39
N GLN A 129 7.34 -12.82 -6.22
CA GLN A 129 8.15 -12.38 -7.37
C GLN A 129 9.21 -11.34 -7.00
N MET A 130 9.13 -10.75 -5.81
CA MET A 130 10.05 -9.70 -5.36
C MET A 130 11.50 -10.17 -5.30
N GLU A 131 11.73 -11.41 -4.88
CA GLU A 131 13.07 -12.00 -4.79
C GLU A 131 13.73 -12.12 -6.17
N ALA A 132 13.03 -12.70 -7.13
CA ALA A 132 13.53 -12.85 -8.50
C ALA A 132 13.72 -11.48 -9.18
N TYR A 133 12.89 -10.49 -8.84
CA TYR A 133 13.06 -9.13 -9.32
C TYR A 133 14.29 -8.47 -8.72
N HIS A 134 14.45 -8.51 -7.40
CA HIS A 134 15.59 -7.92 -6.70
C HIS A 134 16.92 -8.52 -7.18
N ALA A 135 16.97 -9.82 -7.43
CA ALA A 135 18.17 -10.46 -7.98
C ALA A 135 18.59 -9.88 -9.34
N ARG A 136 17.65 -9.40 -10.16
CA ARG A 136 17.92 -8.78 -11.47
C ARG A 136 18.19 -7.27 -11.38
N VAL A 137 17.56 -6.59 -10.44
CA VAL A 137 17.61 -5.13 -10.29
C VAL A 137 17.83 -4.76 -8.81
N PRO A 138 19.01 -5.08 -8.25
CA PRO A 138 19.27 -4.95 -6.82
C PRO A 138 19.33 -3.49 -6.31
N THR A 139 19.46 -2.53 -7.22
CA THR A 139 19.59 -1.11 -6.87
C THR A 139 18.25 -0.37 -6.80
N GLN A 140 17.16 -0.96 -7.30
CA GLN A 140 15.85 -0.33 -7.22
C GLN A 140 15.16 -0.73 -5.93
N PRO A 141 14.77 0.24 -5.08
CA PRO A 141 13.94 -0.04 -3.90
C PRO A 141 12.60 -0.66 -4.30
N ILE A 142 12.16 -1.65 -3.52
CA ILE A 142 10.87 -2.33 -3.74
C ILE A 142 10.07 -2.38 -2.44
N LEU A 143 8.76 -2.39 -2.59
CA LEU A 143 7.81 -2.56 -1.48
C LEU A 143 6.54 -3.27 -1.96
N GLY A 144 5.77 -3.82 -1.02
CA GLY A 144 4.41 -4.29 -1.29
C GLY A 144 3.45 -3.09 -1.28
N SER A 145 3.03 -2.63 -2.45
CA SER A 145 2.08 -1.49 -2.54
C SER A 145 0.65 -1.89 -2.22
N GLU A 146 0.30 -3.17 -2.44
CA GLU A 146 -0.89 -3.82 -1.91
C GLU A 146 -0.53 -5.26 -1.52
N THR A 147 -0.90 -5.64 -0.29
CA THR A 147 -0.56 -6.95 0.27
C THR A 147 -1.74 -7.53 1.04
N GLY A 148 -1.74 -8.84 1.25
CA GLY A 148 -2.81 -9.54 1.94
C GLY A 148 -4.08 -9.61 1.09
N SER A 149 -5.10 -8.86 1.42
CA SER A 149 -6.47 -8.91 0.86
C SER A 149 -7.24 -10.15 1.25
N THR A 150 -7.10 -10.59 2.49
CA THR A 150 -8.03 -11.56 3.06
C THR A 150 -9.43 -10.95 3.15
N VAL A 151 -10.43 -11.80 2.98
CA VAL A 151 -11.84 -11.41 3.07
C VAL A 151 -12.44 -11.98 4.35
N SER A 152 -13.16 -11.15 5.08
CA SER A 152 -13.79 -11.57 6.34
C SER A 152 -15.00 -10.72 6.70
N THR A 153 -15.96 -11.33 7.40
CA THR A 153 -17.08 -10.65 8.05
C THR A 153 -16.81 -10.58 9.55
N ARG A 154 -16.78 -9.38 10.11
CA ARG A 154 -16.43 -9.17 11.51
C ARG A 154 -17.33 -9.99 12.47
N GLY A 155 -16.70 -10.81 13.32
CA GLY A 155 -17.38 -11.58 14.37
C GLY A 155 -18.20 -12.77 13.89
N GLU A 156 -18.08 -13.15 12.61
CA GLU A 156 -18.75 -14.32 12.04
C GLU A 156 -17.73 -15.42 11.76
N TYR A 157 -18.00 -16.64 12.19
CA TYR A 157 -17.03 -17.73 12.12
C TYR A 157 -17.52 -18.93 11.29
N VAL A 158 -18.76 -18.88 10.80
CA VAL A 158 -19.35 -19.89 9.95
C VAL A 158 -19.73 -19.24 8.63
N ARG A 159 -19.28 -19.83 7.52
CA ARG A 159 -19.62 -19.37 6.18
C ARG A 159 -21.12 -19.50 5.92
N ASP A 160 -21.72 -18.45 5.39
CA ASP A 160 -23.11 -18.44 4.96
C ASP A 160 -23.25 -17.62 3.67
N ASP A 161 -23.20 -18.29 2.54
CA ASP A 161 -23.28 -17.64 1.22
C ASP A 161 -24.66 -17.00 0.94
N ALA A 162 -25.73 -17.46 1.60
CA ALA A 162 -27.05 -16.86 1.45
C ALA A 162 -27.14 -15.49 2.15
N ARG A 163 -26.44 -15.33 3.26
CA ARG A 163 -26.32 -14.07 4.02
C ARG A 163 -25.10 -13.26 3.64
N HIS A 164 -24.29 -13.70 2.68
CA HIS A 164 -23.02 -13.10 2.28
C HIS A 164 -22.03 -12.94 3.46
N ILE A 165 -21.84 -14.04 4.21
CA ILE A 165 -20.90 -14.10 5.33
C ILE A 165 -19.67 -14.92 4.94
N VAL A 166 -18.49 -14.33 5.20
CA VAL A 166 -17.19 -15.00 5.10
C VAL A 166 -16.63 -15.17 6.52
N PRO A 167 -16.08 -16.35 6.88
CA PRO A 167 -15.48 -16.55 8.19
C PRO A 167 -14.37 -15.55 8.52
N ALA A 168 -14.26 -15.19 9.80
CA ALA A 168 -13.34 -14.14 10.27
C ALA A 168 -11.90 -14.62 10.51
N TYR A 169 -11.55 -15.86 10.14
CA TYR A 169 -10.27 -16.51 10.51
C TYR A 169 -9.03 -16.05 9.73
N ASP A 170 -9.12 -15.07 8.83
CA ASP A 170 -8.00 -14.63 7.98
C ASP A 170 -7.40 -15.76 7.10
N THR A 171 -8.22 -16.67 6.65
CA THR A 171 -7.83 -17.83 5.83
C THR A 171 -8.38 -17.78 4.42
N GLU A 172 -9.35 -16.93 4.16
CA GLU A 172 -9.99 -16.81 2.86
C GLU A 172 -9.53 -15.56 2.12
N HIS A 173 -9.17 -15.73 0.87
CA HIS A 173 -8.74 -14.62 0.00
C HIS A 173 -9.01 -14.94 -1.46
N PRO A 174 -9.09 -13.92 -2.36
CA PRO A 174 -9.12 -14.14 -3.80
C PRO A 174 -7.83 -14.82 -4.30
N TRP A 175 -7.90 -15.41 -5.49
CA TRP A 175 -6.78 -16.15 -6.10
C TRP A 175 -5.48 -15.31 -6.29
N TRP A 176 -5.61 -14.00 -6.39
CA TRP A 176 -4.50 -13.07 -6.58
C TRP A 176 -3.91 -12.54 -5.26
N ALA A 177 -4.60 -12.75 -4.16
CA ALA A 177 -4.26 -12.29 -2.83
C ALA A 177 -3.49 -13.35 -2.02
N SER A 178 -3.25 -13.07 -0.76
CA SER A 178 -2.62 -13.97 0.21
C SER A 178 -3.15 -13.70 1.62
N THR A 179 -2.84 -14.56 2.56
CA THR A 179 -3.05 -14.28 3.97
C THR A 179 -2.07 -13.21 4.48
N ALA A 180 -2.37 -12.64 5.64
CA ALA A 180 -1.45 -11.72 6.31
C ALA A 180 -0.11 -12.38 6.65
N GLU A 181 -0.12 -13.62 7.11
CA GLU A 181 1.08 -14.37 7.48
C GLU A 181 1.99 -14.67 6.27
N GLU A 182 1.42 -15.07 5.15
CA GLU A 182 2.18 -15.40 3.95
C GLU A 182 3.00 -14.21 3.43
N TRP A 183 2.37 -13.06 3.18
CA TRP A 183 3.10 -11.92 2.66
C TRP A 183 4.07 -11.32 3.68
N TRP A 184 3.64 -11.31 4.97
CA TRP A 184 4.46 -10.76 6.03
C TRP A 184 5.75 -11.55 6.24
N THR A 185 5.68 -12.87 6.26
CA THR A 185 6.86 -13.74 6.40
C THR A 185 7.87 -13.44 5.29
N ILE A 186 7.39 -13.31 4.04
CA ILE A 186 8.28 -12.96 2.92
C ILE A 186 8.95 -11.60 3.14
N ALA A 187 8.19 -10.57 3.53
CA ALA A 187 8.72 -9.24 3.72
C ALA A 187 9.68 -9.15 4.93
N ALA A 188 9.33 -9.80 6.04
CA ALA A 188 10.11 -9.74 7.28
C ALA A 188 11.48 -10.44 7.16
N GLU A 189 11.59 -11.46 6.34
CA GLU A 189 12.83 -12.20 6.12
C GLU A 189 13.78 -11.55 5.10
N ARG A 190 13.31 -10.54 4.37
CA ARG A 190 14.05 -9.93 3.24
C ARG A 190 14.28 -8.44 3.46
N PRO A 191 15.45 -8.04 3.99
CA PRO A 191 15.73 -6.65 4.36
C PRO A 191 15.75 -5.66 3.19
N TYR A 192 15.76 -6.14 1.95
CA TYR A 192 15.64 -5.30 0.77
C TYR A 192 14.19 -4.95 0.40
N ILE A 193 13.19 -5.56 1.05
CA ILE A 193 11.78 -5.17 0.93
C ILE A 193 11.49 -4.09 1.98
N ALA A 194 11.13 -2.90 1.54
CA ALA A 194 10.93 -1.76 2.44
C ALA A 194 9.65 -1.86 3.32
N GLY A 195 8.91 -2.94 3.22
CA GLY A 195 7.66 -3.21 3.92
C GLY A 195 6.49 -3.40 2.96
N GLY A 196 5.27 -3.29 3.47
CA GLY A 196 4.07 -3.45 2.65
C GLY A 196 2.85 -2.73 3.21
N PHE A 197 1.98 -2.34 2.29
CA PHE A 197 0.68 -1.75 2.57
C PHE A 197 -0.37 -2.84 2.45
N ILE A 198 -1.09 -3.09 3.52
CA ILE A 198 -2.20 -4.05 3.48
C ILE A 198 -3.37 -3.47 2.69
N TRP A 199 -3.99 -4.31 1.86
CA TRP A 199 -5.25 -4.00 1.23
C TRP A 199 -6.39 -4.66 2.00
N THR A 200 -7.12 -3.96 2.91
CA THR A 200 -7.01 -2.51 3.16
C THR A 200 -7.24 -2.24 4.65
N GLY A 201 -7.06 -1.00 5.09
CA GLY A 201 -7.29 -0.63 6.49
C GLY A 201 -8.76 -0.74 6.93
N PHE A 202 -9.70 -0.35 6.06
CA PHE A 202 -11.14 -0.37 6.31
C PHE A 202 -11.89 -0.99 5.15
N ASP A 203 -13.02 -1.65 5.44
CA ASP A 203 -13.97 -1.95 4.37
C ASP A 203 -14.49 -0.66 3.74
N TYR A 204 -14.65 -0.67 2.44
CA TYR A 204 -15.10 0.48 1.65
C TYR A 204 -16.25 0.11 0.72
N ARG A 205 -16.98 1.10 0.25
CA ARG A 205 -18.03 0.88 -0.74
C ARG A 205 -17.43 0.56 -2.10
N GLY A 206 -17.93 -0.50 -2.71
CA GLY A 206 -17.43 -1.09 -3.94
C GLY A 206 -16.70 -2.40 -3.68
N GLU A 207 -16.36 -3.11 -4.76
CA GLU A 207 -15.58 -4.34 -4.77
C GLU A 207 -16.00 -5.40 -3.74
N PRO A 208 -17.26 -5.84 -3.74
CA PRO A 208 -17.81 -6.71 -2.70
C PRO A 208 -17.38 -8.19 -2.86
N THR A 209 -16.13 -8.44 -3.19
CA THR A 209 -15.54 -9.77 -3.28
C THR A 209 -15.60 -10.49 -1.92
N PRO A 210 -16.05 -11.76 -1.84
CA PRO A 210 -16.35 -12.67 -2.96
C PRO A 210 -17.78 -12.59 -3.49
N PHE A 211 -18.65 -11.76 -2.94
CA PHE A 211 -20.08 -11.70 -3.25
C PHE A 211 -20.39 -10.52 -4.20
N ASN A 212 -19.94 -10.58 -5.45
CA ASN A 212 -20.11 -9.53 -6.45
C ASN A 212 -21.57 -9.38 -6.93
N ARG A 213 -22.51 -9.32 -6.00
CA ARG A 213 -23.96 -9.20 -6.26
C ARG A 213 -24.67 -8.53 -5.09
N TRP A 214 -25.84 -7.93 -5.39
CA TRP A 214 -26.74 -7.42 -4.36
C TRP A 214 -27.10 -8.51 -3.32
N PRO A 215 -27.19 -8.24 -2.00
CA PRO A 215 -27.10 -6.90 -1.35
C PRO A 215 -25.69 -6.46 -0.97
N SER A 216 -24.62 -7.19 -1.28
CA SER A 216 -23.26 -6.78 -0.98
C SER A 216 -22.85 -5.55 -1.79
N VAL A 217 -22.52 -4.46 -1.11
CA VAL A 217 -22.13 -3.19 -1.69
C VAL A 217 -20.80 -2.66 -1.14
N ALA A 218 -20.24 -3.35 -0.17
CA ALA A 218 -18.97 -2.99 0.47
C ALA A 218 -17.97 -4.14 0.36
N SER A 219 -16.69 -3.81 0.40
CA SER A 219 -15.60 -4.79 0.41
C SER A 219 -15.59 -5.59 1.72
N TYR A 220 -14.84 -6.71 1.69
CA TYR A 220 -14.58 -7.57 2.84
C TYR A 220 -13.10 -7.57 3.24
N PHE A 221 -12.28 -6.74 2.58
CA PHE A 221 -10.82 -6.72 2.71
C PHE A 221 -10.30 -5.97 3.93
N GLY A 222 -11.11 -5.11 4.54
CA GLY A 222 -10.66 -4.24 5.63
C GLY A 222 -10.13 -5.02 6.84
N ALA A 223 -9.04 -4.54 7.43
CA ALA A 223 -8.65 -4.95 8.79
C ALA A 223 -9.68 -4.46 9.83
N MET A 224 -10.42 -3.42 9.48
CA MET A 224 -11.59 -2.93 10.21
C MET A 224 -12.79 -2.91 9.28
N ASP A 225 -13.99 -3.05 9.84
CA ASP A 225 -15.21 -2.89 9.07
C ASP A 225 -15.43 -1.42 8.64
N SER A 226 -16.47 -1.16 7.84
CA SER A 226 -16.76 0.19 7.33
C SER A 226 -17.13 1.21 8.44
N CYS A 227 -17.39 0.74 9.67
CA CYS A 227 -17.62 1.57 10.84
C CYS A 227 -16.38 1.74 11.72
N GLY A 228 -15.26 1.11 11.35
CA GLY A 228 -14.00 1.20 12.08
C GLY A 228 -13.86 0.20 13.24
N PHE A 229 -14.70 -0.82 13.31
CA PHE A 229 -14.53 -1.88 14.31
C PHE A 229 -13.54 -2.92 13.83
N PRO A 230 -12.56 -3.32 14.67
CA PRO A 230 -11.55 -4.31 14.33
C PRO A 230 -12.15 -5.66 13.92
N LYS A 231 -11.62 -6.25 12.85
CA LYS A 231 -11.78 -7.66 12.51
C LYS A 231 -10.65 -8.50 13.10
N ASP A 232 -10.66 -9.81 12.94
CA ASP A 232 -9.67 -10.70 13.56
C ASP A 232 -8.24 -10.45 13.04
N ASN A 233 -8.07 -10.21 11.74
CA ASN A 233 -6.78 -9.90 11.13
C ASN A 233 -6.16 -8.57 11.62
N TYR A 234 -6.96 -7.61 12.12
CA TYR A 234 -6.46 -6.40 12.78
C TYR A 234 -5.53 -6.75 13.94
N TRP A 235 -5.90 -7.75 14.75
CA TRP A 235 -5.12 -8.14 15.92
C TRP A 235 -3.84 -8.85 15.54
N TYR A 236 -3.85 -9.61 14.45
CA TYR A 236 -2.63 -10.18 13.88
C TYR A 236 -1.65 -9.07 13.45
N TYR A 237 -2.11 -8.11 12.63
CA TYR A 237 -1.27 -6.98 12.20
C TYR A 237 -0.76 -6.18 13.39
N ARG A 238 -1.61 -5.91 14.38
CA ARG A 238 -1.19 -5.21 15.60
C ARG A 238 -0.09 -5.97 16.34
N ALA A 239 -0.18 -7.28 16.44
CA ALA A 239 0.82 -8.11 17.11
C ALA A 239 2.18 -8.08 16.40
N ILE A 240 2.21 -8.18 15.07
CA ILE A 240 3.45 -8.14 14.29
C ILE A 240 4.07 -6.74 14.27
N CYS A 241 3.28 -5.69 14.05
CA CYS A 241 3.76 -4.31 14.07
C CYS A 241 4.34 -3.91 15.44
N SER A 242 3.75 -4.40 16.55
CA SER A 242 4.26 -4.15 17.89
C SER A 242 5.61 -4.84 18.14
N ARG A 243 5.85 -6.01 17.55
CA ARG A 243 7.11 -6.77 17.70
C ARG A 243 8.27 -6.11 16.96
N THR A 244 8.01 -5.44 15.86
CA THR A 244 9.03 -4.77 15.05
C THR A 244 9.40 -3.37 15.57
N GLY A 245 8.80 -2.91 16.67
CA GLY A 245 9.07 -1.60 17.25
C GLY A 245 8.41 -0.44 16.51
N THR A 246 7.53 -0.71 15.56
CA THR A 246 6.79 0.30 14.80
C THR A 246 5.48 0.74 15.49
N GLY A 247 5.08 0.03 16.55
CA GLY A 247 3.90 0.39 17.36
C GLY A 247 4.12 1.56 18.31
N PRO A 248 3.06 2.13 18.91
CA PRO A 248 3.16 3.22 19.87
C PRO A 248 4.06 2.80 21.03
N ALA A 249 5.12 3.57 21.26
CA ALA A 249 6.24 3.37 22.14
C ALA A 249 6.07 2.35 23.30
N GLY A 250 6.34 1.10 23.03
CA GLY A 250 6.79 0.16 24.07
C GLY A 250 8.23 0.54 24.42
N LYS A 251 8.48 0.86 25.69
CA LYS A 251 9.80 1.25 26.22
C LYS A 251 10.87 0.26 25.75
N GLY A 252 11.86 0.77 25.03
CA GLY A 252 12.87 0.04 24.29
C GLY A 252 13.49 -1.15 24.97
N ARG A 253 13.57 -2.25 24.27
CA ARG A 253 14.68 -3.18 24.37
C ARG A 253 15.73 -2.77 23.34
N ARG A 254 16.82 -2.22 23.81
CA ARG A 254 18.02 -2.04 23.02
C ARG A 254 18.55 -3.43 22.63
N SER A 255 18.65 -3.70 21.34
CA SER A 255 19.48 -4.80 20.84
C SER A 255 20.95 -4.42 21.03
N PRO A 256 21.80 -5.32 21.53
CA PRO A 256 23.24 -5.07 21.55
C PRO A 256 23.79 -5.32 20.13
N SER A 257 24.58 -4.39 19.67
CA SER A 257 25.40 -4.35 18.46
C SER A 257 24.80 -3.67 17.23
N GLY A 258 25.31 -2.50 17.04
CA GLY A 258 25.67 -1.65 15.95
C GLY A 258 25.38 -2.12 14.52
N SER A 259 24.32 -1.64 13.98
CA SER A 259 24.08 -1.08 12.67
C SER A 259 22.61 -0.66 12.66
N THR A 260 22.37 0.63 12.53
CA THR A 260 21.01 1.15 12.39
C THR A 260 20.54 0.78 10.99
N PRO A 261 19.59 -0.15 10.80
CA PRO A 261 18.94 -0.28 9.50
C PRO A 261 17.99 0.90 9.40
N MET A 262 18.25 1.80 8.48
CA MET A 262 17.21 2.70 8.01
C MET A 262 16.07 1.85 7.46
N TRP A 263 14.88 2.00 8.05
CA TRP A 263 13.62 1.45 7.55
C TRP A 263 13.44 -0.09 7.66
N THR A 264 13.44 -0.63 8.84
CA THR A 264 12.85 -1.94 9.14
C THR A 264 11.50 -1.73 9.83
N GLY A 265 10.50 -1.30 9.10
CA GLY A 265 9.15 -1.14 9.60
C GLY A 265 8.18 -1.53 8.51
N SER A 266 7.42 -2.59 8.74
CA SER A 266 6.26 -2.89 7.94
C SER A 266 5.27 -1.75 8.03
N SER A 267 4.87 -1.27 6.89
CA SER A 267 3.80 -0.29 6.77
C SER A 267 2.47 -1.02 6.62
N CYS A 268 1.44 -0.49 7.26
CA CYS A 268 0.07 -0.92 7.14
C CYS A 268 -0.74 0.28 6.63
N SER A 269 -1.51 0.14 5.57
CA SER A 269 -2.33 1.22 4.99
C SER A 269 -3.82 0.94 5.01
#